data_3b7bca55cfb27b13e41b8d282e8de72d
#
_entry.id   3b7bca55cfb27b13e41b8d282e8de72d
#
_cell.length_a   1.000
_cell.length_b   1.000
_cell.length_c   1.000
_cell.angle_alpha   90.00
_cell.angle_beta   90.00
_cell.angle_gamma   90.00
#
_symmetry.space_group_name_H-M   'P 1'
#
loop_
_entity.id
_entity.type
_entity.pdbx_description
1 polymer ?
#
loop_
_entity_poly.entity_id
_entity_poly.type
_entity_poly.pdbx_seq_one_letter_code
_entity_poly.pdbx_strand_id
1 'polypeptide(L)'
;MKDIMKYRGVLPAFYACYDDAGHVSSEAVRALTRHLIGRGVRGLYVGGSSGECIYQHVDEREQVLEAVMSEAKGRVTVIAHVACNNTADSRELARHAEKCGADAIAATPPIYFHLSETAVANYWNDISAAAPKTEFILYNIP
;
A
#
# COMPACT_ATOMS: atom_id res chain seq x y z
N MET A 1 -0.90 24.05 -0.53
CA MET A 1 -1.18 23.26 -1.76
C MET A 1 -0.46 21.93 -1.58
N LYS A 2 -1.15 20.79 -1.79
CA LYS A 2 -0.49 19.47 -1.70
C LYS A 2 0.52 19.34 -2.84
N ASP A 3 1.70 18.81 -2.54
CA ASP A 3 2.73 18.56 -3.56
C ASP A 3 2.41 17.28 -4.34
N ILE A 4 1.72 17.44 -5.47
CA ILE A 4 1.40 16.34 -6.38
C ILE A 4 2.61 15.89 -7.21
N MET A 5 3.69 16.67 -7.22
CA MET A 5 4.89 16.35 -8.01
C MET A 5 5.64 15.14 -7.46
N LYS A 6 5.46 14.81 -6.17
CA LYS A 6 6.04 13.60 -5.57
C LYS A 6 5.54 12.30 -6.21
N TYR A 7 4.37 12.34 -6.87
CA TYR A 7 3.79 11.18 -7.57
C TYR A 7 4.17 11.11 -9.06
N ARG A 8 5.00 12.04 -9.52
CA ARG A 8 5.40 12.07 -10.93
C ARG A 8 6.64 11.20 -11.17
N GLY A 9 6.54 10.28 -12.13
CA GLY A 9 7.65 9.41 -12.52
C GLY A 9 7.27 7.94 -12.48
N VAL A 10 8.26 7.07 -12.39
CA VAL A 10 8.05 5.62 -12.31
C VAL A 10 7.83 5.22 -10.86
N LEU A 11 6.66 4.66 -10.57
CA LEU A 11 6.27 4.07 -9.30
C LEU A 11 5.87 2.61 -9.56
N PRO A 12 6.82 1.66 -9.54
CA PRO A 12 6.50 0.27 -9.84
C PRO A 12 5.56 -0.33 -8.78
N ALA A 13 4.69 -1.23 -9.23
CA ALA A 13 3.97 -2.13 -8.35
C ALA A 13 4.98 -3.07 -7.69
N PHE A 14 5.00 -3.08 -6.36
CA PHE A 14 5.94 -3.86 -5.57
C PHE A 14 5.51 -5.33 -5.52
N TYR A 15 6.39 -6.25 -5.86
CA TYR A 15 6.09 -7.68 -5.85
C TYR A 15 6.09 -8.26 -4.44
N ALA A 16 5.30 -9.32 -4.26
CA ALA A 16 5.41 -10.17 -3.07
C ALA A 16 6.79 -10.83 -3.00
N CYS A 17 7.31 -10.96 -1.79
CA CYS A 17 8.62 -11.57 -1.52
C CYS A 17 8.45 -12.60 -0.41
N TYR A 18 8.69 -13.86 -0.74
CA TYR A 18 8.56 -14.99 0.18
C TYR A 18 9.89 -15.71 0.37
N ASP A 19 10.01 -16.43 1.47
CA ASP A 19 11.07 -17.41 1.69
C ASP A 19 10.71 -18.77 1.05
N ASP A 20 11.60 -19.74 1.17
CA ASP A 20 11.41 -21.08 0.61
C ASP A 20 10.26 -21.86 1.29
N ALA A 21 9.82 -21.42 2.46
CA ALA A 21 8.68 -21.99 3.19
C ALA A 21 7.34 -21.30 2.82
N GLY A 22 7.38 -20.24 2.01
CA GLY A 22 6.21 -19.48 1.58
C GLY A 22 5.78 -18.38 2.55
N HIS A 23 6.59 -18.04 3.54
CA HIS A 23 6.31 -16.91 4.45
C HIS A 23 6.88 -15.61 3.88
N VAL A 24 6.26 -14.48 4.23
CA VAL A 24 6.78 -13.16 3.86
C VAL A 24 8.22 -13.00 4.38
N SER A 25 9.14 -12.70 3.46
CA SER A 25 10.55 -12.48 3.76
C SER A 25 10.88 -11.00 3.85
N SER A 26 10.98 -10.45 5.05
CA SER A 26 11.39 -9.05 5.25
C SER A 26 12.77 -8.75 4.67
N GLU A 27 13.68 -9.74 4.62
CA GLU A 27 14.99 -9.55 4.01
C GLU A 27 14.89 -9.39 2.50
N ALA A 28 14.13 -10.25 1.82
CA ALA A 28 13.88 -10.16 0.38
C ALA A 28 13.14 -8.87 0.02
N VAL A 29 12.16 -8.45 0.84
CA VAL A 29 11.46 -7.16 0.70
C VAL A 29 12.46 -6.00 0.76
N ARG A 30 13.34 -5.95 1.75
CA ARG A 30 14.38 -4.91 1.84
C ARG A 30 15.35 -4.94 0.66
N ALA A 31 15.76 -6.13 0.24
CA ALA A 31 16.66 -6.29 -0.91
C ALA A 31 16.02 -5.76 -2.20
N LEU A 32 14.75 -6.11 -2.47
CA LEU A 32 14.01 -5.60 -3.63
C LEU A 32 13.82 -4.07 -3.52
N THR A 33 13.53 -3.55 -2.35
CA THR A 33 13.39 -2.10 -2.12
C THR A 33 14.68 -1.37 -2.48
N ARG A 34 15.82 -1.82 -1.96
CA ARG A 34 17.14 -1.23 -2.29
C ARG A 34 17.45 -1.33 -3.77
N HIS A 35 17.15 -2.46 -4.40
CA HIS A 35 17.34 -2.66 -5.84
C HIS A 35 16.54 -1.63 -6.65
N LEU A 36 15.25 -1.49 -6.39
CA LEU A 36 14.38 -0.56 -7.11
C LEU A 36 14.82 0.90 -6.93
N ILE A 37 15.15 1.30 -5.69
CA ILE A 37 15.70 2.63 -5.41
C ILE A 37 17.00 2.87 -6.20
N GLY A 38 17.89 1.88 -6.22
CA GLY A 38 19.13 1.93 -7.00
C GLY A 38 18.91 2.04 -8.52
N ARG A 39 17.74 1.62 -9.01
CA ARG A 39 17.31 1.79 -10.42
C ARG A 39 16.71 3.17 -10.72
N GLY A 40 16.61 4.04 -9.73
CA GLY A 40 16.18 5.43 -9.91
C GLY A 40 14.66 5.62 -9.97
N VAL A 41 13.86 4.71 -9.37
CA VAL A 41 12.42 4.89 -9.28
C VAL A 41 12.07 6.11 -8.41
N ARG A 42 10.94 6.75 -8.68
CA ARG A 42 10.47 7.91 -7.91
C ARG A 42 9.64 7.51 -6.70
N GLY A 43 9.08 6.33 -6.71
CA GLY A 43 8.30 5.80 -5.60
C GLY A 43 8.03 4.33 -5.75
N LEU A 44 7.26 3.79 -4.80
CA LEU A 44 6.86 2.38 -4.74
C LEU A 44 5.37 2.30 -4.44
N TYR A 45 4.65 1.44 -5.16
CA TYR A 45 3.25 1.12 -4.87
C TYR A 45 3.21 -0.26 -4.20
N VAL A 46 3.00 -0.29 -2.89
CA VAL A 46 3.20 -1.45 -2.02
C VAL A 46 1.88 -2.10 -1.62
N GLY A 47 1.82 -3.42 -1.66
CA GLY A 47 0.66 -4.19 -1.20
C GLY A 47 -0.54 -4.15 -2.14
N GLY A 48 -0.33 -3.88 -3.43
CA GLY A 48 -1.34 -4.02 -4.47
C GLY A 48 -1.45 -5.45 -5.02
N SER A 49 -2.09 -5.60 -6.18
CA SER A 49 -2.30 -6.92 -6.82
C SER A 49 -0.99 -7.65 -7.12
N SER A 50 0.03 -6.93 -7.63
CA SER A 50 1.36 -7.50 -7.87
C SER A 50 2.08 -7.89 -6.58
N GLY A 51 1.69 -7.31 -5.45
CA GLY A 51 2.14 -7.67 -4.11
C GLY A 51 1.28 -8.76 -3.46
N GLU A 52 0.38 -9.39 -4.23
CA GLU A 52 -0.46 -10.52 -3.80
C GLU A 52 -1.31 -10.23 -2.55
N CYS A 53 -1.77 -8.98 -2.41
CA CYS A 53 -2.50 -8.51 -1.22
C CYS A 53 -3.73 -9.33 -0.85
N ILE A 54 -4.35 -10.00 -1.83
CA ILE A 54 -5.55 -10.83 -1.61
C ILE A 54 -5.22 -12.18 -0.94
N TYR A 55 -3.97 -12.61 -0.96
CA TYR A 55 -3.50 -13.88 -0.36
C TYR A 55 -2.79 -13.67 0.98
N GLN A 56 -2.44 -12.45 1.33
CA GLN A 56 -1.73 -12.11 2.55
C GLN A 56 -2.70 -11.70 3.66
N HIS A 57 -2.41 -12.13 4.87
CA HIS A 57 -3.07 -11.64 6.08
C HIS A 57 -2.67 -10.19 6.40
N VAL A 58 -3.41 -9.53 7.28
CA VAL A 58 -3.17 -8.14 7.65
C VAL A 58 -1.75 -7.94 8.20
N ASP A 59 -1.33 -8.80 9.13
CA ASP A 59 0.00 -8.78 9.75
C ASP A 59 1.13 -8.98 8.73
N GLU A 60 0.94 -9.85 7.74
CA GLU A 60 1.91 -10.03 6.64
C GLU A 60 2.05 -8.78 5.79
N ARG A 61 0.93 -8.11 5.48
CA ARG A 61 0.93 -6.84 4.73
C ARG A 61 1.58 -5.71 5.53
N GLU A 62 1.36 -5.68 6.84
CA GLU A 62 2.05 -4.77 7.76
C GLU A 62 3.56 -5.02 7.77
N GLN A 63 3.98 -6.29 7.87
CA GLN A 63 5.39 -6.69 7.81
C GLN A 63 6.06 -6.25 6.49
N VAL A 64 5.38 -6.42 5.35
CA VAL A 64 5.90 -5.95 4.04
C VAL A 64 6.09 -4.44 4.06
N LEU A 65 5.09 -3.68 4.50
CA LEU A 65 5.18 -2.22 4.53
C LEU A 65 6.30 -1.74 5.46
N GLU A 66 6.43 -2.31 6.66
CA GLU A 66 7.52 -1.99 7.60
C GLU A 66 8.90 -2.23 6.98
N ALA A 67 9.08 -3.36 6.32
CA ALA A 67 10.33 -3.70 5.65
C ALA A 67 10.65 -2.72 4.50
N VAL A 68 9.65 -2.34 3.69
CA VAL A 68 9.81 -1.31 2.66
C VAL A 68 10.17 0.03 3.28
N MET A 69 9.44 0.48 4.30
CA MET A 69 9.64 1.78 4.94
C MET A 69 11.01 1.89 5.61
N SER A 70 11.56 0.78 6.13
CA SER A 70 12.91 0.78 6.70
C SER A 70 14.00 1.18 5.70
N GLU A 71 13.78 1.00 4.40
CA GLU A 71 14.72 1.32 3.33
C GLU A 71 14.32 2.55 2.51
N ALA A 72 13.03 2.82 2.37
CA ALA A 72 12.48 3.79 1.43
C ALA A 72 12.14 5.15 2.05
N LYS A 73 11.89 5.22 3.38
CA LYS A 73 11.43 6.42 4.06
C LYS A 73 12.37 7.61 3.83
N GLY A 74 11.81 8.69 3.30
CA GLY A 74 12.56 9.93 3.00
C GLY A 74 13.47 9.84 1.76
N ARG A 75 13.47 8.71 1.04
CA ARG A 75 14.28 8.51 -0.17
C ARG A 75 13.44 8.50 -1.44
N VAL A 76 12.30 7.84 -1.40
CA VAL A 76 11.34 7.74 -2.50
C VAL A 76 9.92 7.78 -1.94
N THR A 77 8.95 8.16 -2.77
CA THR A 77 7.54 8.18 -2.38
C THR A 77 7.03 6.76 -2.16
N VAL A 78 6.37 6.50 -1.04
CA VAL A 78 5.73 5.20 -0.76
C VAL A 78 4.22 5.36 -0.70
N ILE A 79 3.52 4.65 -1.58
CA ILE A 79 2.05 4.54 -1.59
C ILE A 79 1.71 3.15 -1.07
N ALA A 80 1.02 3.07 0.08
CA ALA A 80 0.55 1.81 0.64
C ALA A 80 -0.87 1.51 0.16
N HIS A 81 -1.06 0.42 -0.56
CA HIS A 81 -2.39 -0.09 -0.87
C HIS A 81 -2.97 -0.80 0.36
N VAL A 82 -4.13 -0.34 0.82
CA VAL A 82 -4.73 -0.78 2.08
C VAL A 82 -6.10 -1.44 1.91
N ALA A 83 -6.54 -1.65 0.65
CA ALA A 83 -7.83 -2.27 0.40
C ALA A 83 -7.87 -3.73 0.82
N CYS A 84 -8.97 -4.11 1.47
CA CYS A 84 -9.41 -5.46 1.76
C CYS A 84 -10.89 -5.58 1.39
N ASN A 85 -11.41 -6.82 1.32
CA ASN A 85 -12.85 -7.02 1.09
C ASN A 85 -13.72 -6.57 2.29
N ASN A 86 -13.15 -6.46 3.48
CA ASN A 86 -13.81 -5.88 4.63
C ASN A 86 -13.21 -4.54 5.05
N THR A 87 -14.05 -3.64 5.54
CA THR A 87 -13.65 -2.28 5.92
C THR A 87 -12.78 -2.25 7.18
N ALA A 88 -12.95 -3.20 8.10
CA ALA A 88 -12.21 -3.22 9.35
C ALA A 88 -10.71 -3.42 9.12
N ASP A 89 -10.33 -4.42 8.33
CA ASP A 89 -8.95 -4.71 7.98
C ASP A 89 -8.33 -3.56 7.15
N SER A 90 -9.11 -2.98 6.23
CA SER A 90 -8.65 -1.82 5.44
C SER A 90 -8.34 -0.62 6.33
N ARG A 91 -9.14 -0.37 7.35
CA ARG A 91 -8.91 0.70 8.34
C ARG A 91 -7.70 0.42 9.22
N GLU A 92 -7.47 -0.84 9.58
CA GLU A 92 -6.29 -1.27 10.33
C GLU A 92 -5.01 -1.00 9.54
N LEU A 93 -4.95 -1.48 8.30
CA LEU A 93 -3.84 -1.22 7.39
C LEU A 93 -3.62 0.27 7.13
N ALA A 94 -4.69 1.07 7.04
CA ALA A 94 -4.58 2.51 6.86
C ALA A 94 -3.92 3.18 8.07
N ARG A 95 -4.35 2.85 9.30
CA ARG A 95 -3.72 3.36 10.54
C ARG A 95 -2.25 2.94 10.63
N HIS A 96 -1.97 1.69 10.29
CA HIS A 96 -0.59 1.18 10.29
C HIS A 96 0.28 1.93 9.27
N ALA A 97 -0.21 2.14 8.05
CA ALA A 97 0.51 2.90 7.03
C ALA A 97 0.80 4.34 7.46
N GLU A 98 -0.17 5.03 8.08
CA GLU A 98 0.04 6.36 8.67
C GLU A 98 1.11 6.33 9.76
N LYS A 99 1.06 5.36 10.66
CA LYS A 99 2.06 5.18 11.74
C LYS A 99 3.47 4.93 11.19
N CYS A 100 3.60 4.15 10.13
CA CYS A 100 4.87 3.91 9.44
C CYS A 100 5.39 5.16 8.72
N GLY A 101 4.50 6.10 8.40
CA GLY A 101 4.82 7.33 7.69
C GLY A 101 4.85 7.17 6.18
N ALA A 102 3.98 6.32 5.62
CA ALA A 102 3.77 6.26 4.18
C ALA A 102 3.31 7.63 3.64
N ASP A 103 3.72 7.98 2.42
CA ASP A 103 3.39 9.27 1.80
C ASP A 103 1.93 9.36 1.39
N ALA A 104 1.35 8.22 1.04
CA ALA A 104 -0.08 8.10 0.75
C ALA A 104 -0.56 6.68 1.03
N ILE A 105 -1.87 6.56 1.22
CA ILE A 105 -2.59 5.29 1.16
C ILE A 105 -3.45 5.26 -0.10
N ALA A 106 -3.67 4.08 -0.66
CA ALA A 106 -4.54 3.88 -1.81
C ALA A 106 -5.47 2.69 -1.58
N ALA A 107 -6.67 2.75 -2.13
CA ALA A 107 -7.62 1.64 -2.03
C ALA A 107 -8.43 1.49 -3.33
N THR A 108 -8.46 0.25 -3.84
CA THR A 108 -9.45 -0.18 -4.82
C THR A 108 -10.79 -0.40 -4.11
N PRO A 109 -11.92 -0.41 -4.83
CA PRO A 109 -13.16 -0.94 -4.26
C PRO A 109 -12.99 -2.39 -3.81
N PRO A 110 -13.83 -2.90 -2.88
CA PRO A 110 -13.89 -4.34 -2.61
C PRO A 110 -14.18 -5.13 -3.89
N ILE A 111 -13.45 -6.23 -4.10
CA ILE A 111 -13.39 -6.89 -5.42
C ILE A 111 -14.36 -8.04 -5.61
N TYR A 112 -14.96 -8.57 -4.54
CA TYR A 112 -15.76 -9.80 -4.63
C TYR A 112 -17.21 -9.55 -5.06
N PHE A 113 -17.87 -8.56 -4.48
CA PHE A 113 -19.23 -8.19 -4.84
C PHE A 113 -19.27 -6.85 -5.55
N HIS A 114 -20.15 -6.74 -6.55
CA HIS A 114 -20.51 -5.43 -7.11
C HIS A 114 -21.31 -4.63 -6.08
N LEU A 115 -20.69 -3.59 -5.56
CA LEU A 115 -21.29 -2.70 -4.58
C LEU A 115 -21.90 -1.48 -5.27
N SER A 116 -22.90 -0.88 -4.62
CA SER A 116 -23.43 0.41 -5.07
C SER A 116 -22.36 1.51 -4.92
N GLU A 117 -22.48 2.57 -5.73
CA GLU A 117 -21.59 3.74 -5.66
C GLU A 117 -21.53 4.33 -4.24
N THR A 118 -22.67 4.40 -3.55
CA THR A 118 -22.76 4.87 -2.17
C THR A 118 -21.97 3.96 -1.22
N ALA A 119 -22.05 2.64 -1.39
CA ALA A 119 -21.31 1.70 -0.55
C ALA A 119 -19.79 1.83 -0.77
N VAL A 120 -19.36 1.99 -2.02
CA VAL A 120 -17.94 2.22 -2.36
C VAL A 120 -17.45 3.55 -1.77
N ALA A 121 -18.25 4.62 -1.90
CA ALA A 121 -17.91 5.93 -1.33
C ALA A 121 -17.78 5.85 0.20
N ASN A 122 -18.70 5.17 0.89
CA ASN A 122 -18.62 4.98 2.34
C ASN A 122 -17.37 4.20 2.74
N TYR A 123 -17.05 3.12 2.01
CA TYR A 123 -15.84 2.32 2.22
C TYR A 123 -14.56 3.18 2.13
N TRP A 124 -14.43 3.98 1.07
CA TRP A 124 -13.27 4.88 0.92
C TRP A 124 -13.21 5.97 1.98
N ASN A 125 -14.37 6.54 2.36
CA ASN A 125 -14.43 7.53 3.44
C ASN A 125 -13.99 6.95 4.78
N ASP A 126 -14.40 5.73 5.10
CA ASP A 126 -14.02 5.04 6.33
C ASP A 126 -12.52 4.77 6.39
N ILE A 127 -11.92 4.37 5.27
CA ILE A 127 -10.46 4.16 5.14
C ILE A 127 -9.72 5.49 5.32
N SER A 128 -10.13 6.52 4.60
CA SER A 128 -9.52 7.85 4.67
C SER A 128 -9.60 8.44 6.08
N ALA A 129 -10.74 8.27 6.75
CA ALA A 129 -10.94 8.72 8.13
C ALA A 129 -10.04 7.97 9.15
N ALA A 130 -9.60 6.75 8.82
CA ALA A 130 -8.72 5.97 9.69
C ALA A 130 -7.24 6.45 9.64
N ALA A 131 -6.85 7.19 8.60
CA ALA A 131 -5.51 7.76 8.43
C ALA A 131 -5.59 9.25 8.01
N PRO A 132 -6.09 10.13 8.90
CA PRO A 132 -6.47 11.50 8.54
C PRO A 132 -5.30 12.42 8.18
N LYS A 133 -4.06 12.03 8.52
CA LYS A 133 -2.85 12.80 8.22
C LYS A 133 -2.14 12.34 6.95
N THR A 134 -2.59 11.21 6.37
CA THR A 134 -1.99 10.60 5.18
C THR A 134 -2.84 10.92 3.95
N GLU A 135 -2.22 11.22 2.82
CA GLU A 135 -2.95 11.46 1.58
C GLU A 135 -3.65 10.19 1.12
N PHE A 136 -4.90 10.32 0.64
CA PHE A 136 -5.69 9.20 0.14
C PHE A 136 -5.80 9.27 -1.39
N ILE A 137 -5.49 8.17 -2.05
CA ILE A 137 -5.57 8.00 -3.49
C ILE A 137 -6.70 7.03 -3.82
N LEU A 138 -7.72 7.50 -4.50
CA LEU A 138 -8.76 6.65 -5.06
C LEU A 138 -8.17 5.84 -6.21
N TYR A 139 -8.21 4.51 -6.09
CA TYR A 139 -7.80 3.63 -7.17
C TYR A 139 -9.03 2.99 -7.80
N ASN A 140 -9.51 3.59 -8.87
CA ASN A 140 -10.64 3.07 -9.61
C ASN A 140 -10.17 2.02 -10.61
N ILE A 141 -10.70 0.81 -10.47
CA ILE A 141 -10.53 -0.27 -11.46
C ILE A 141 -11.90 -0.42 -12.13
N PRO A 142 -12.00 -0.21 -13.45
CA PRO A 142 -13.25 -0.36 -14.20
C PRO A 142 -13.72 -1.82 -14.28
#